data_0be7337aec17acfbda5b94ef61b395ae
#
_entry.id   0be7337aec17acfbda5b94ef61b395ae
#
_cell.length_a   1.000
_cell.length_b   1.000
_cell.length_c   1.000
_cell.angle_alpha   90.00
_cell.angle_beta   90.00
_cell.angle_gamma   90.00
#
_symmetry.space_group_name_H-M   'P 1'
#
loop_
_entity.id
_entity.type
_entity.pdbx_description
1 polymer ?
#
loop_
_entity_poly.entity_id
_entity_poly.type
_entity_poly.pdbx_seq_one_letter_code
_entity_poly.pdbx_strand_id
1 'polypeptide(L)'
;MGRWRDLLFDKGPEEGFRIHVGMRIVKTVIAVYVCGLIGYLRGELGFFSIIAAVICMQKSTDATIKNSFNRVVGTAIGGVFGVAMLFAETHLHLQRCMPLYLLVVALLLIPIMLLTLAIKKPTMTAFTCIVFLSIVINHFTDASPYPYALDRLLDTTIGIIVTLIVNLALPPYEKKGGAAALTRGDTNSGKGSGKQ
;
A
#
# COMPACT_ATOMS: atom_id res chain seq x y z
N MET A 1 17.45 -30.14 -20.07
CA MET A 1 17.18 -30.01 -18.61
C MET A 1 18.13 -29.05 -17.88
N GLY A 2 18.82 -28.13 -18.56
CA GLY A 2 19.85 -27.21 -18.01
C GLY A 2 19.45 -25.75 -17.84
N ARG A 3 18.45 -25.27 -18.54
CA ARG A 3 18.21 -23.82 -18.71
C ARG A 3 17.58 -23.10 -17.50
N TRP A 4 17.03 -23.80 -16.55
CA TRP A 4 16.46 -23.23 -15.33
C TRP A 4 17.50 -22.99 -14.22
N ARG A 5 18.63 -23.72 -14.24
CA ARG A 5 19.71 -23.55 -13.26
C ARG A 5 20.51 -22.28 -13.55
N ASP A 6 20.68 -21.93 -14.82
CA ASP A 6 21.43 -20.74 -15.24
C ASP A 6 20.67 -19.44 -14.93
N LEU A 7 19.32 -19.48 -14.90
CA LEU A 7 18.49 -18.35 -14.50
C LEU A 7 18.45 -18.10 -12.97
N LEU A 8 18.76 -19.12 -12.18
CA LEU A 8 18.74 -19.05 -10.70
C LEU A 8 20.12 -18.77 -10.11
N PHE A 9 21.20 -18.98 -10.87
CA PHE A 9 22.59 -18.83 -10.42
C PHE A 9 23.43 -18.03 -11.42
N ASP A 10 22.86 -16.95 -11.98
CA ASP A 10 23.68 -15.95 -12.63
C ASP A 10 24.55 -15.27 -11.55
N LYS A 11 25.78 -15.79 -11.39
CA LYS A 11 26.84 -15.13 -10.63
C LYS A 11 27.28 -13.90 -11.41
N GLY A 12 26.51 -12.80 -11.26
CA GLY A 12 27.04 -11.48 -11.56
C GLY A 12 28.27 -11.21 -10.66
N PRO A 13 29.16 -10.30 -11.08
CA PRO A 13 30.40 -10.01 -10.36
C PRO A 13 30.09 -9.70 -8.90
N GLU A 14 30.90 -10.19 -7.98
CA GLU A 14 30.83 -10.05 -6.52
C GLU A 14 30.87 -8.57 -6.09
N GLU A 15 29.81 -7.82 -6.40
CA GLU A 15 29.51 -6.60 -5.68
C GLU A 15 28.90 -7.02 -4.36
N GLY A 16 29.68 -6.93 -3.30
CA GLY A 16 29.25 -7.24 -1.95
C GLY A 16 27.89 -6.59 -1.71
N PHE A 17 26.88 -7.39 -1.37
CA PHE A 17 25.52 -6.97 -1.09
C PHE A 17 25.50 -5.95 0.06
N ARG A 18 25.78 -4.69 -0.26
CA ARG A 18 25.69 -3.57 0.67
C ARG A 18 24.22 -3.24 0.84
N ILE A 19 23.62 -3.76 1.90
CA ILE A 19 22.29 -3.34 2.36
C ILE A 19 22.40 -1.84 2.70
N HIS A 20 22.05 -0.98 1.77
CA HIS A 20 21.85 0.43 2.06
C HIS A 20 20.48 0.55 2.74
N VAL A 21 20.48 0.71 4.05
CA VAL A 21 19.27 1.08 4.81
C VAL A 21 18.84 2.47 4.33
N GLY A 22 17.97 2.49 3.33
CA GLY A 22 17.44 3.73 2.78
C GLY A 22 16.55 4.45 3.80
N MET A 23 16.50 5.77 3.74
CA MET A 23 15.65 6.61 4.60
C MET A 23 14.18 6.16 4.61
N ARG A 24 13.68 5.55 3.54
CA ARG A 24 12.33 4.97 3.48
C ARG A 24 12.14 3.87 4.53
N ILE A 25 13.13 3.00 4.74
CA ILE A 25 13.04 1.90 5.72
C ILE A 25 12.91 2.49 7.13
N VAL A 26 13.76 3.46 7.47
CA VAL A 26 13.73 4.13 8.78
C VAL A 26 12.38 4.79 9.02
N LYS A 27 11.87 5.56 8.05
CA LYS A 27 10.54 6.19 8.13
C LYS A 27 9.43 5.16 8.33
N THR A 28 9.48 4.05 7.59
CA THR A 28 8.48 2.99 7.70
C THR A 28 8.49 2.37 9.09
N VAL A 29 9.66 2.07 9.65
CA VAL A 29 9.80 1.50 11.00
C VAL A 29 9.23 2.46 12.05
N ILE A 30 9.56 3.75 11.96
CA ILE A 30 9.01 4.77 12.87
C ILE A 30 7.49 4.85 12.74
N ALA A 31 6.96 4.89 11.53
CA ALA A 31 5.51 4.95 11.30
C ALA A 31 4.78 3.72 11.84
N VAL A 32 5.33 2.52 11.63
CA VAL A 32 4.82 1.26 12.17
C VAL A 32 4.79 1.28 13.70
N TYR A 33 5.89 1.71 14.32
CA TYR A 33 5.96 1.81 15.78
C TYR A 33 4.91 2.78 16.36
N VAL A 34 4.78 3.96 15.77
CA VAL A 34 3.79 4.97 16.20
C VAL A 34 2.36 4.44 16.00
N CYS A 35 2.05 3.78 14.86
CA CYS A 35 0.75 3.16 14.63
C CYS A 35 0.44 2.07 15.66
N GLY A 36 1.44 1.21 15.97
CA GLY A 36 1.28 0.17 16.99
C GLY A 36 1.03 0.75 18.39
N LEU A 37 1.72 1.84 18.74
CA LEU A 37 1.53 2.53 20.03
C LEU A 37 0.12 3.16 20.13
N ILE A 38 -0.36 3.80 19.06
CA ILE A 38 -1.72 4.35 19.01
C ILE A 38 -2.75 3.23 19.15
N GLY A 39 -2.56 2.10 18.44
CA GLY A 39 -3.42 0.93 18.56
C GLY A 39 -3.44 0.37 19.98
N TYR A 40 -2.29 0.24 20.62
CA TYR A 40 -2.17 -0.19 22.02
C TYR A 40 -2.94 0.72 22.98
N LEU A 41 -2.86 2.04 22.81
CA LEU A 41 -3.60 3.01 23.62
C LEU A 41 -5.13 2.94 23.41
N ARG A 42 -5.58 2.47 22.24
CA ARG A 42 -6.99 2.21 21.94
C ARG A 42 -7.50 0.87 22.46
N GLY A 43 -6.63 0.05 23.05
CA GLY A 43 -6.95 -1.31 23.50
C GLY A 43 -6.91 -2.38 22.39
N GLU A 44 -6.46 -2.04 21.18
CA GLU A 44 -6.33 -2.93 20.04
C GLU A 44 -4.97 -2.73 19.36
N LEU A 45 -4.41 -3.79 18.75
CA LEU A 45 -3.08 -3.69 18.12
C LEU A 45 -3.03 -2.83 16.83
N GLY A 46 -4.15 -2.29 16.37
CA GLY A 46 -4.19 -1.42 15.18
C GLY A 46 -3.58 -2.07 13.94
N PHE A 47 -3.85 -3.35 13.70
CA PHE A 47 -3.25 -4.13 12.61
C PHE A 47 -3.36 -3.45 11.24
N PHE A 48 -4.52 -2.85 10.96
CA PHE A 48 -4.76 -2.21 9.67
C PHE A 48 -4.09 -0.84 9.54
N SER A 49 -3.85 -0.14 10.65
CA SER A 49 -3.08 1.09 10.67
C SER A 49 -1.60 0.82 10.39
N ILE A 50 -1.06 -0.27 10.93
CA ILE A 50 0.31 -0.74 10.66
C ILE A 50 0.48 -1.10 9.17
N ILE A 51 -0.43 -1.89 8.61
CA ILE A 51 -0.41 -2.23 7.18
C ILE A 51 -0.54 -0.97 6.31
N ALA A 52 -1.42 -0.03 6.70
CA ALA A 52 -1.57 1.23 5.99
C ALA A 52 -0.26 2.02 5.99
N ALA A 53 0.43 2.10 7.12
CA ALA A 53 1.71 2.79 7.23
C ALA A 53 2.77 2.19 6.29
N VAL A 54 2.91 0.87 6.26
CA VAL A 54 3.89 0.19 5.39
C VAL A 54 3.60 0.43 3.91
N ILE A 55 2.35 0.30 3.49
CA ILE A 55 1.97 0.39 2.07
C ILE A 55 1.97 1.84 1.59
N CYS A 56 1.51 2.80 2.40
CA CYS A 56 1.43 4.19 2.01
C CYS A 56 2.79 4.90 1.99
N MET A 57 3.78 4.42 2.76
CA MET A 57 5.11 5.00 2.77
C MET A 57 5.81 4.82 1.43
N GLN A 58 6.01 5.91 0.70
CA GLN A 58 6.69 5.94 -0.59
C GLN A 58 7.98 6.77 -0.53
N LYS A 59 8.77 6.73 -1.62
CA LYS A 59 10.04 7.47 -1.72
C LYS A 59 9.84 8.98 -1.77
N SER A 60 8.75 9.46 -2.39
CA SER A 60 8.40 10.87 -2.49
C SER A 60 7.10 11.18 -1.73
N THR A 61 6.95 12.41 -1.28
CA THR A 61 5.75 12.88 -0.57
C THR A 61 4.52 12.83 -1.48
N ASP A 62 4.65 13.22 -2.75
CA ASP A 62 3.55 13.20 -3.72
C ASP A 62 3.04 11.77 -3.99
N ALA A 63 3.97 10.81 -4.12
CA ALA A 63 3.60 9.41 -4.28
C ALA A 63 2.93 8.85 -3.01
N THR A 64 3.36 9.29 -1.82
CA THR A 64 2.74 8.92 -0.55
C THR A 64 1.31 9.45 -0.47
N ILE A 65 1.07 10.72 -0.79
CA ILE A 65 -0.27 11.34 -0.80
C ILE A 65 -1.19 10.62 -1.79
N LYS A 66 -0.72 10.40 -3.02
CA LYS A 66 -1.51 9.71 -4.06
C LYS A 66 -1.89 8.29 -3.64
N ASN A 67 -0.95 7.54 -3.07
CA ASN A 67 -1.19 6.17 -2.62
C ASN A 67 -2.12 6.13 -1.40
N SER A 68 -1.97 7.07 -0.47
CA SER A 68 -2.84 7.27 0.68
C SER A 68 -4.28 7.55 0.26
N PHE A 69 -4.48 8.47 -0.67
CA PHE A 69 -5.81 8.77 -1.21
C PHE A 69 -6.46 7.54 -1.86
N ASN A 70 -5.73 6.82 -2.69
CA ASN A 70 -6.24 5.59 -3.33
C ASN A 70 -6.63 4.54 -2.28
N ARG A 71 -5.90 4.46 -1.17
CA ARG A 71 -6.21 3.53 -0.08
C ARG A 71 -7.47 3.93 0.68
N VAL A 72 -7.67 5.21 1.01
CA VAL A 72 -8.91 5.70 1.67
C VAL A 72 -10.13 5.40 0.82
N VAL A 73 -10.09 5.79 -0.47
CA VAL A 73 -11.20 5.58 -1.39
C VAL A 73 -11.46 4.08 -1.59
N GLY A 74 -10.41 3.27 -1.77
CA GLY A 74 -10.55 1.82 -1.87
C GLY A 74 -11.15 1.18 -0.63
N THR A 75 -10.74 1.63 0.57
CA THR A 75 -11.30 1.15 1.85
C THR A 75 -12.77 1.54 1.98
N ALA A 76 -13.14 2.77 1.61
CA ALA A 76 -14.53 3.21 1.65
C ALA A 76 -15.42 2.39 0.70
N ILE A 77 -15.00 2.20 -0.55
CA ILE A 77 -15.74 1.39 -1.52
C ILE A 77 -15.85 -0.08 -1.05
N GLY A 78 -14.74 -0.69 -0.65
CA GLY A 78 -14.72 -2.07 -0.14
C GLY A 78 -15.59 -2.24 1.11
N GLY A 79 -15.59 -1.24 2.00
CA GLY A 79 -16.44 -1.19 3.18
C GLY A 79 -17.92 -1.16 2.84
N VAL A 80 -18.34 -0.29 1.93
CA VAL A 80 -19.74 -0.18 1.50
C VAL A 80 -20.23 -1.49 0.88
N PHE A 81 -19.47 -2.08 -0.05
CA PHE A 81 -19.82 -3.36 -0.64
C PHE A 81 -19.81 -4.51 0.38
N GLY A 82 -18.86 -4.50 1.34
CA GLY A 82 -18.79 -5.50 2.40
C GLY A 82 -20.02 -5.46 3.31
N VAL A 83 -20.40 -4.27 3.78
CA VAL A 83 -21.59 -4.07 4.62
C VAL A 83 -22.86 -4.42 3.84
N ALA A 84 -22.97 -4.02 2.56
CA ALA A 84 -24.12 -4.36 1.71
C ALA A 84 -24.27 -5.88 1.54
N MET A 85 -23.16 -6.62 1.37
CA MET A 85 -23.18 -8.08 1.27
C MET A 85 -23.62 -8.72 2.58
N LEU A 86 -23.13 -8.27 3.73
CA LEU A 86 -23.53 -8.80 5.03
C LEU A 86 -25.01 -8.49 5.35
N PHE A 87 -25.50 -7.32 4.92
CA PHE A 87 -26.92 -7.01 5.01
C PHE A 87 -27.77 -7.92 4.13
N ALA A 88 -27.36 -8.18 2.89
CA ALA A 88 -28.04 -9.12 2.01
C ALA A 88 -28.05 -10.55 2.57
N GLU A 89 -26.95 -10.95 3.23
CA GLU A 89 -26.82 -12.26 3.85
C GLU A 89 -27.79 -12.46 5.01
N THR A 90 -27.99 -11.46 5.89
CA THR A 90 -28.96 -11.53 7.00
C THR A 90 -30.39 -11.75 6.50
N HIS A 91 -30.73 -11.26 5.30
CA HIS A 91 -32.05 -11.45 4.70
C HIS A 91 -32.19 -12.75 3.90
N LEU A 92 -31.13 -13.20 3.24
CA LEU A 92 -31.16 -14.35 2.32
C LEU A 92 -30.73 -15.66 2.96
N HIS A 93 -30.20 -15.63 4.20
CA HIS A 93 -29.67 -16.79 4.94
C HIS A 93 -28.73 -17.68 4.10
N LEU A 94 -27.88 -17.06 3.29
CA LEU A 94 -26.92 -17.73 2.41
C LEU A 94 -25.92 -18.61 3.14
N GLN A 95 -25.71 -18.40 4.44
CA GLN A 95 -24.85 -19.22 5.31
C GLN A 95 -25.26 -20.70 5.34
N ARG A 96 -26.52 -21.00 5.00
CA ARG A 96 -27.03 -22.37 4.97
C ARG A 96 -26.30 -23.25 3.93
N CYS A 97 -25.75 -22.63 2.88
CA CYS A 97 -24.97 -23.27 1.83
C CYS A 97 -23.64 -22.56 1.66
N MET A 98 -22.61 -22.94 2.42
CA MET A 98 -21.29 -22.32 2.39
C MET A 98 -20.69 -22.17 0.97
N PRO A 99 -20.75 -23.20 0.09
CA PRO A 99 -20.24 -23.07 -1.26
C PRO A 99 -21.01 -22.01 -2.09
N LEU A 100 -22.32 -21.87 -1.88
CA LEU A 100 -23.12 -20.85 -2.55
C LEU A 100 -22.74 -19.43 -2.06
N TYR A 101 -22.53 -19.28 -0.75
CA TYR A 101 -22.06 -18.01 -0.17
C TYR A 101 -20.72 -17.58 -0.79
N LEU A 102 -19.73 -18.47 -0.83
CA LEU A 102 -18.42 -18.20 -1.43
C LEU A 102 -18.54 -17.87 -2.93
N LEU A 103 -19.44 -18.51 -3.66
CA LEU A 103 -19.68 -18.21 -5.07
C LEU A 103 -20.23 -16.79 -5.23
N VAL A 104 -21.19 -16.36 -4.40
CA VAL A 104 -21.76 -15.01 -4.44
C VAL A 104 -20.69 -13.96 -4.09
N VAL A 105 -19.88 -14.22 -3.07
CA VAL A 105 -18.75 -13.36 -2.69
C VAL A 105 -17.77 -13.21 -3.86
N ALA A 106 -17.41 -14.31 -4.52
CA ALA A 106 -16.53 -14.28 -5.68
C ALA A 106 -17.13 -13.52 -6.87
N LEU A 107 -18.42 -13.69 -7.14
CA LEU A 107 -19.10 -12.95 -8.21
C LEU A 107 -19.18 -11.44 -7.94
N LEU A 108 -19.33 -11.03 -6.67
CA LEU A 108 -19.33 -9.62 -6.29
C LEU A 108 -17.97 -8.94 -6.47
N LEU A 109 -16.87 -9.68 -6.53
CA LEU A 109 -15.57 -9.09 -6.88
C LEU A 109 -15.55 -8.52 -8.29
N ILE A 110 -16.31 -9.08 -9.22
CA ILE A 110 -16.36 -8.62 -10.62
C ILE A 110 -16.81 -7.16 -10.71
N PRO A 111 -18.00 -6.77 -10.20
CA PRO A 111 -18.44 -5.37 -10.28
C PRO A 111 -17.54 -4.44 -9.45
N ILE A 112 -16.98 -4.88 -8.33
CA ILE A 112 -16.03 -4.10 -7.54
C ILE A 112 -14.77 -3.80 -8.36
N MET A 113 -14.20 -4.80 -9.03
CA MET A 113 -13.02 -4.63 -9.88
C MET A 113 -13.33 -3.73 -11.08
N LEU A 114 -14.46 -3.92 -11.74
CA LEU A 114 -14.89 -3.09 -12.87
C LEU A 114 -15.09 -1.62 -12.46
N LEU A 115 -15.71 -1.38 -11.31
CA LEU A 115 -15.89 -0.04 -10.76
C LEU A 115 -14.55 0.66 -10.52
N THR A 116 -13.60 -0.02 -9.89
CA THR A 116 -12.28 0.54 -9.61
C THR A 116 -11.43 0.76 -10.85
N LEU A 117 -11.57 -0.09 -11.87
CA LEU A 117 -10.95 0.09 -13.17
C LEU A 117 -11.57 1.26 -13.95
N ALA A 118 -12.91 1.46 -13.86
CA ALA A 118 -13.58 2.61 -14.46
C ALA A 118 -13.07 3.94 -13.89
N ILE A 119 -12.66 3.97 -12.61
CA ILE A 119 -12.02 5.13 -11.98
C ILE A 119 -10.56 5.33 -12.47
N LYS A 120 -10.04 4.45 -13.33
CA LYS A 120 -8.66 4.48 -13.89
C LYS A 120 -7.56 4.44 -12.83
N LYS A 121 -7.79 3.74 -11.72
CA LYS A 121 -6.82 3.60 -10.62
C LYS A 121 -6.58 2.12 -10.26
N PRO A 122 -5.81 1.38 -11.02
CA PRO A 122 -5.63 -0.07 -10.82
C PRO A 122 -5.02 -0.42 -9.45
N THR A 123 -4.19 0.45 -8.87
CA THR A 123 -3.63 0.24 -7.53
C THR A 123 -4.69 0.24 -6.42
N MET A 124 -5.82 0.92 -6.63
CA MET A 124 -6.93 0.97 -5.69
C MET A 124 -7.71 -0.34 -5.66
N THR A 125 -7.78 -1.06 -6.79
CA THR A 125 -8.55 -2.31 -6.93
C THR A 125 -8.16 -3.35 -5.89
N ALA A 126 -6.84 -3.58 -5.71
CA ALA A 126 -6.35 -4.55 -4.74
C ALA A 126 -6.81 -4.21 -3.31
N PHE A 127 -6.72 -2.94 -2.91
CA PHE A 127 -7.15 -2.50 -1.58
C PHE A 127 -8.65 -2.66 -1.36
N THR A 128 -9.44 -2.31 -2.36
CA THR A 128 -10.92 -2.47 -2.33
C THR A 128 -11.30 -3.93 -2.15
N CYS A 129 -10.70 -4.84 -2.92
CA CYS A 129 -10.97 -6.27 -2.80
C CYS A 129 -10.55 -6.84 -1.44
N ILE A 130 -9.37 -6.45 -0.93
CA ILE A 130 -8.88 -6.90 0.37
C ILE A 130 -9.84 -6.46 1.50
N VAL A 131 -10.28 -5.21 1.48
CA VAL A 131 -11.20 -4.69 2.49
C VAL A 131 -12.56 -5.38 2.42
N PHE A 132 -13.12 -5.51 1.21
CA PHE A 132 -14.36 -6.24 0.99
C PHE A 132 -14.28 -7.67 1.54
N LEU A 133 -13.28 -8.45 1.11
CA LEU A 133 -13.11 -9.84 1.55
C LEU A 133 -12.89 -9.94 3.06
N SER A 134 -12.14 -9.01 3.67
CA SER A 134 -11.89 -9.07 5.10
C SER A 134 -13.13 -8.81 5.94
N ILE A 135 -14.04 -7.95 5.48
CA ILE A 135 -15.33 -7.73 6.16
C ILE A 135 -16.23 -8.96 6.01
N VAL A 136 -16.35 -9.45 4.78
CA VAL A 136 -17.29 -10.53 4.45
C VAL A 136 -16.84 -11.89 5.03
N ILE A 137 -15.54 -12.20 5.01
CA ILE A 137 -15.06 -13.50 5.47
C ILE A 137 -14.88 -13.57 6.99
N ASN A 138 -14.35 -12.52 7.61
CA ASN A 138 -14.04 -12.56 9.04
C ASN A 138 -15.27 -12.29 9.93
N HIS A 139 -16.28 -11.60 9.43
CA HIS A 139 -17.41 -11.14 10.22
C HIS A 139 -18.78 -11.62 9.72
N PHE A 140 -18.79 -12.70 8.93
CA PHE A 140 -20.04 -13.24 8.40
C PHE A 140 -20.94 -13.88 9.49
N THR A 141 -20.40 -14.19 10.68
CA THR A 141 -21.14 -14.74 11.84
C THR A 141 -21.50 -13.67 12.87
N ASP A 142 -21.03 -12.43 12.72
CA ASP A 142 -21.24 -11.40 13.71
C ASP A 142 -22.66 -10.83 13.67
N ALA A 143 -23.23 -10.58 14.85
CA ALA A 143 -24.58 -10.04 14.99
C ALA A 143 -24.71 -8.60 14.43
N SER A 144 -23.61 -7.84 14.38
CA SER A 144 -23.55 -6.50 13.79
C SER A 144 -22.21 -6.21 13.12
N PRO A 145 -22.12 -6.20 11.79
CA PRO A 145 -20.89 -6.00 11.04
C PRO A 145 -20.46 -4.53 10.94
N TYR A 146 -21.34 -3.59 11.30
CA TYR A 146 -21.10 -2.14 11.12
C TYR A 146 -19.91 -1.61 11.94
N PRO A 147 -19.75 -1.95 13.24
CA PRO A 147 -18.61 -1.47 14.02
C PRO A 147 -17.28 -1.83 13.39
N TYR A 148 -17.15 -3.05 12.90
CA TYR A 148 -15.92 -3.53 12.27
C TYR A 148 -15.56 -2.78 10.99
N ALA A 149 -16.54 -2.48 10.14
CA ALA A 149 -16.31 -1.69 8.93
C ALA A 149 -15.84 -0.26 9.27
N LEU A 150 -16.39 0.33 10.33
CA LEU A 150 -15.97 1.64 10.83
C LEU A 150 -14.57 1.58 11.43
N ASP A 151 -14.23 0.58 12.24
CA ASP A 151 -12.89 0.40 12.81
C ASP A 151 -11.85 0.21 11.72
N ARG A 152 -12.18 -0.53 10.66
CA ARG A 152 -11.34 -0.64 9.45
C ARG A 152 -11.02 0.70 8.82
N LEU A 153 -12.02 1.55 8.68
CA LEU A 153 -11.87 2.88 8.09
C LEU A 153 -11.03 3.78 9.00
N LEU A 154 -11.31 3.75 10.32
CA LEU A 154 -10.57 4.51 11.33
C LEU A 154 -9.10 4.09 11.39
N ASP A 155 -8.80 2.81 11.49
CA ASP A 155 -7.44 2.29 11.51
C ASP A 155 -6.66 2.66 10.25
N THR A 156 -7.29 2.50 9.08
CA THR A 156 -6.66 2.89 7.81
C THR A 156 -6.35 4.39 7.79
N THR A 157 -7.27 5.22 8.27
CA THR A 157 -7.10 6.68 8.33
C THR A 157 -5.97 7.07 9.29
N ILE A 158 -5.91 6.46 10.48
CA ILE A 158 -4.83 6.67 11.45
C ILE A 158 -3.48 6.32 10.82
N GLY A 159 -3.37 5.15 10.19
CA GLY A 159 -2.14 4.72 9.52
C GLY A 159 -1.68 5.68 8.43
N ILE A 160 -2.61 6.24 7.66
CA ILE A 160 -2.33 7.23 6.62
C ILE A 160 -1.86 8.56 7.23
N ILE A 161 -2.54 9.07 8.26
CA ILE A 161 -2.17 10.31 8.94
C ILE A 161 -0.76 10.19 9.51
N VAL A 162 -0.47 9.12 10.25
CA VAL A 162 0.87 8.87 10.81
C VAL A 162 1.92 8.80 9.71
N THR A 163 1.63 8.10 8.60
CA THR A 163 2.56 8.01 7.46
C THR A 163 2.87 9.36 6.85
N LEU A 164 1.86 10.22 6.67
CA LEU A 164 2.03 11.57 6.12
C LEU A 164 2.85 12.44 7.07
N ILE A 165 2.55 12.41 8.37
CA ILE A 165 3.31 13.15 9.38
C ILE A 165 4.78 12.72 9.41
N VAL A 166 5.06 11.42 9.47
CA VAL A 166 6.43 10.90 9.47
C VAL A 166 7.16 11.23 8.18
N ASN A 167 6.47 11.18 7.02
CA ASN A 167 7.09 11.49 5.75
C ASN A 167 7.40 12.99 5.59
N LEU A 168 6.59 13.87 6.16
CA LEU A 168 6.83 15.32 6.18
C LEU A 168 7.89 15.72 7.21
N ALA A 169 7.89 15.09 8.39
CA ALA A 169 8.85 15.38 9.46
C ALA A 169 10.28 14.96 9.10
N LEU A 170 10.41 13.91 8.27
CA LEU A 170 11.70 13.39 7.81
C LEU A 170 11.80 13.61 6.29
N PRO A 171 12.22 14.79 5.79
CA PRO A 171 12.31 15.04 4.36
C PRO A 171 13.27 14.05 3.67
N PRO A 172 13.07 13.78 2.37
CA PRO A 172 13.96 12.90 1.63
C PRO A 172 15.38 13.46 1.67
N TYR A 173 16.35 12.61 1.97
CA TYR A 173 17.76 12.96 1.88
C TYR A 173 18.13 13.14 0.40
N GLU A 174 18.08 14.38 -0.10
CA GLU A 174 18.67 14.70 -1.39
C GLU A 174 20.20 14.58 -1.27
N LYS A 175 20.78 13.60 -1.95
CA LYS A 175 22.22 13.59 -2.21
C LYS A 175 22.56 14.87 -3.01
N LYS A 176 22.97 15.92 -2.32
CA LYS A 176 23.65 17.07 -2.95
C LYS A 176 24.98 16.57 -3.57
N GLY A 177 24.92 15.97 -4.73
CA GLY A 177 26.12 15.42 -5.38
C GLY A 177 26.00 15.24 -6.89
N GLY A 178 24.80 15.41 -7.47
CA GLY A 178 24.59 15.19 -8.91
C GLY A 178 24.66 16.47 -9.78
N ALA A 179 24.42 17.63 -9.21
CA ALA A 179 24.38 18.87 -10.00
C ALA A 179 25.75 19.53 -10.22
N ALA A 180 26.74 19.22 -9.39
CA ALA A 180 28.08 19.80 -9.52
C ALA A 180 29.00 19.07 -10.55
N ALA A 181 28.60 17.87 -11.00
CA ALA A 181 29.37 17.11 -11.98
C ALA A 181 29.04 17.48 -13.43
N LEU A 182 27.82 17.97 -13.70
CA LEU A 182 27.38 18.35 -15.05
C LEU A 182 27.89 19.73 -15.49
N THR A 183 28.15 20.65 -14.55
CA THR A 183 28.70 21.98 -14.86
C THR A 183 30.21 21.99 -15.03
N ARG A 184 30.91 20.90 -14.73
CA ARG A 184 32.38 20.82 -14.86
C ARG A 184 32.83 20.16 -16.16
N GLY A 185 31.91 19.57 -16.97
CA GLY A 185 32.19 18.91 -18.23
C GLY A 185 32.29 19.84 -19.44
N ASP A 186 31.63 21.00 -19.40
CA ASP A 186 31.48 21.84 -20.60
C ASP A 186 32.50 23.00 -20.73
N THR A 187 33.44 23.14 -19.79
CA THR A 187 34.45 24.21 -19.88
C THR A 187 35.80 23.79 -20.47
N ASN A 188 35.94 22.51 -20.84
CA ASN A 188 37.24 22.01 -21.33
C ASN A 188 37.29 21.59 -22.82
N SER A 189 36.22 21.88 -23.60
CA SER A 189 36.18 21.58 -25.05
C SER A 189 36.42 22.78 -25.96
N GLY A 190 36.90 23.90 -25.43
CA GLY A 190 37.04 25.16 -26.18
C GLY A 190 38.45 25.70 -26.33
N LYS A 191 39.52 24.84 -26.21
CA LYS A 191 40.89 25.35 -26.45
C LYS A 191 41.76 24.32 -27.16
N GLY A 192 41.74 24.32 -28.47
CA GLY A 192 42.70 23.53 -29.25
C GLY A 192 42.37 23.39 -30.73
N SER A 193 42.25 24.48 -31.47
CA SER A 193 42.53 24.48 -32.92
C SER A 193 42.84 25.90 -33.38
N GLY A 194 44.10 26.22 -33.35
CA GLY A 194 44.70 27.38 -33.99
C GLY A 194 46.18 27.18 -34.10
N LYS A 195 46.62 26.68 -35.24
CA LYS A 195 47.87 26.92 -35.93
C LYS A 195 48.35 25.70 -36.74
N GLN A 196 48.31 25.84 -37.93
CA GLN A 196 49.14 25.68 -39.13
C GLN A 196 48.45 24.86 -40.19
#